data_49a7cae32bac935fa66880318932a13d
#
_entry.id   49a7cae32bac935fa66880318932a13d
#
_cell.length_a   1.000
_cell.length_b   1.000
_cell.length_c   1.000
_cell.angle_alpha   90.00
_cell.angle_beta   90.00
_cell.angle_gamma   90.00
#
_symmetry.space_group_name_H-M   'P 1'
#
loop_
_entity.id
_entity.type
_entity.pdbx_description
1 polymer ?
#
loop_
_entity_poly.entity_id
_entity_poly.type
_entity_poly.pdbx_seq_one_letter_code
_entity_poly.pdbx_strand_id
1 'polypeptide(L)'
;MHSLIEQFSPSGAFAGPAGRALLACLVSFVLTMIFAPRVIRELISLKIGQPIRTAEEVHKLAELHGAKAGTPTMGGVLIVGSMTAATLLCARMGNPFIIACLIVTLSLGLLGFWDDYLKVAKKNSDGISARKKLLVQFLAGLAGVTFLYLYPEGSPRVELHDYISSLFIPFYGQVNLPWFVYIPFGVVVVMSASNAVN
;
A
#
# COMPACT_ATOMS: atom_id res chain seq x y z
N MET A 1 8.43 7.41 -20.32
CA MET A 1 9.36 7.94 -19.30
C MET A 1 10.25 6.77 -18.87
N HIS A 2 11.55 6.84 -19.19
CA HIS A 2 12.49 5.80 -18.81
C HIS A 2 12.72 5.86 -17.29
N SER A 3 12.91 4.72 -16.64
CA SER A 3 13.33 4.71 -15.24
C SER A 3 14.76 5.24 -15.15
N LEU A 4 15.12 5.85 -14.02
CA LEU A 4 16.50 6.32 -13.79
C LEU A 4 17.51 5.20 -14.03
N ILE A 5 17.16 3.96 -13.75
CA ILE A 5 18.01 2.78 -13.94
C ILE A 5 18.27 2.48 -15.42
N GLU A 6 17.32 2.73 -16.30
CA GLU A 6 17.54 2.54 -17.76
C GLU A 6 18.55 3.53 -18.32
N GLN A 7 18.72 4.70 -17.70
CA GLN A 7 19.74 5.67 -18.09
C GLN A 7 21.15 5.20 -17.73
N PHE A 8 21.27 4.45 -16.60
CA PHE A 8 22.56 3.98 -16.12
C PHE A 8 22.95 2.57 -16.60
N SER A 9 22.01 1.75 -17.04
CA SER A 9 22.28 0.38 -17.50
C SER A 9 21.27 -0.08 -18.56
N PRO A 10 21.36 0.44 -19.79
CA PRO A 10 20.37 0.14 -20.86
C PRO A 10 20.27 -1.32 -21.27
N SER A 11 21.34 -2.12 -21.05
CA SER A 11 21.46 -3.52 -21.45
C SER A 11 21.82 -4.48 -20.30
N GLY A 12 21.76 -4.01 -19.05
CA GLY A 12 22.16 -4.78 -17.89
C GLY A 12 21.09 -5.74 -17.35
N ALA A 13 21.48 -6.61 -16.41
CA ALA A 13 20.61 -7.57 -15.74
C ALA A 13 19.36 -6.96 -15.09
N PHE A 14 19.38 -5.64 -14.82
CA PHE A 14 18.28 -4.91 -14.19
C PHE A 14 17.33 -4.21 -15.19
N ALA A 15 17.56 -4.35 -16.49
CA ALA A 15 16.68 -3.74 -17.52
C ALA A 15 15.30 -4.43 -17.59
N GLY A 16 15.24 -5.73 -17.26
CA GLY A 16 14.01 -6.52 -17.23
C GLY A 16 13.10 -6.21 -16.02
N PRO A 17 11.79 -6.58 -16.10
CA PRO A 17 10.85 -6.37 -15.00
C PRO A 17 11.29 -7.02 -13.68
N ALA A 18 11.76 -8.27 -13.73
CA ALA A 18 12.23 -9.02 -12.57
C ALA A 18 13.46 -8.38 -11.91
N GLY A 19 14.44 -7.94 -12.71
CA GLY A 19 15.62 -7.25 -12.19
C GLY A 19 15.29 -5.95 -11.49
N ARG A 20 14.37 -5.16 -12.07
CA ARG A 20 13.89 -3.92 -11.43
C ARG A 20 13.10 -4.17 -10.15
N ALA A 21 12.26 -5.23 -10.12
CA ALA A 21 11.55 -5.60 -8.91
C ALA A 21 12.50 -6.02 -7.78
N LEU A 22 13.53 -6.82 -8.10
CA LEU A 22 14.57 -7.20 -7.15
C LEU A 22 15.33 -5.98 -6.63
N LEU A 23 15.72 -5.09 -7.52
CA LEU A 23 16.42 -3.86 -7.14
C LEU A 23 15.56 -2.95 -6.28
N ALA A 24 14.26 -2.78 -6.61
CA ALA A 24 13.33 -2.03 -5.79
C ALA A 24 13.18 -2.63 -4.39
N CYS A 25 13.13 -3.95 -4.29
CA CYS A 25 13.09 -4.65 -3.01
C CYS A 25 14.36 -4.36 -2.18
N LEU A 26 15.53 -4.47 -2.77
CA LEU A 26 16.80 -4.17 -2.09
C LEU A 26 16.89 -2.71 -1.67
N VAL A 27 16.52 -1.77 -2.54
CA VAL A 27 16.50 -0.34 -2.24
C VAL A 27 15.54 -0.04 -1.10
N SER A 28 14.32 -0.58 -1.14
CA SER A 28 13.34 -0.41 -0.07
C SER A 28 13.84 -0.95 1.26
N PHE A 29 14.47 -2.14 1.25
CA PHE A 29 15.07 -2.74 2.44
C PHE A 29 16.19 -1.87 3.02
N VAL A 30 17.12 -1.42 2.19
CA VAL A 30 18.25 -0.56 2.60
C VAL A 30 17.74 0.77 3.16
N LEU A 31 16.78 1.41 2.48
CA LEU A 31 16.17 2.65 2.98
C LEU A 31 15.52 2.43 4.35
N THR A 32 14.75 1.34 4.50
CA THR A 32 14.13 1.00 5.78
C THR A 32 15.19 0.82 6.88
N MET A 33 16.25 0.07 6.62
CA MET A 33 17.33 -0.16 7.60
C MET A 33 18.06 1.13 8.00
N ILE A 34 18.32 2.03 7.04
CA ILE A 34 18.99 3.30 7.31
C ILE A 34 18.11 4.26 8.13
N PHE A 35 16.83 4.36 7.77
CA PHE A 35 15.93 5.33 8.40
C PHE A 35 15.25 4.80 9.67
N ALA A 36 15.13 3.47 9.85
CA ALA A 36 14.46 2.88 11.00
C ALA A 36 14.97 3.40 12.35
N PRO A 37 16.29 3.47 12.64
CA PRO A 37 16.76 3.95 13.94
C PRO A 37 16.40 5.41 14.23
N ARG A 38 16.31 6.24 13.19
CA ARG A 38 15.91 7.65 13.34
C ARG A 38 14.41 7.75 13.59
N VAL A 39 13.61 7.12 12.72
CA VAL A 39 12.14 7.16 12.82
C VAL A 39 11.68 6.58 14.14
N ILE A 40 12.22 5.44 14.58
CA ILE A 40 11.86 4.83 15.87
C ILE A 40 12.18 5.77 17.03
N ARG A 41 13.37 6.41 17.05
CA ARG A 41 13.72 7.38 18.09
C ARG A 41 12.78 8.58 18.13
N GLU A 42 12.42 9.11 16.97
CA GLU A 42 11.47 10.22 16.84
C GLU A 42 10.09 9.83 17.37
N LEU A 43 9.59 8.66 16.97
CA LEU A 43 8.29 8.14 17.43
C LEU A 43 8.27 7.91 18.94
N ILE A 44 9.37 7.41 19.53
CA ILE A 44 9.50 7.25 20.97
C ILE A 44 9.55 8.62 21.67
N SER A 45 10.31 9.58 21.13
CA SER A 45 10.44 10.93 21.73
C SER A 45 9.12 11.69 21.76
N LEU A 46 8.27 11.48 20.76
CA LEU A 46 6.93 12.04 20.69
C LEU A 46 5.96 11.31 21.63
N LYS A 47 6.41 10.32 22.40
CA LYS A 47 5.55 9.45 23.25
C LYS A 47 4.39 8.84 22.48
N ILE A 48 4.64 8.51 21.22
CA ILE A 48 3.70 7.86 20.33
C ILE A 48 3.70 6.35 20.67
N GLY A 49 3.18 6.00 21.85
CA GLY A 49 2.95 4.62 22.26
C GLY A 49 1.46 4.34 22.31
N GLN A 50 1.06 3.09 22.04
CA GLN A 50 -0.33 2.71 22.27
C GLN A 50 -0.62 2.82 23.78
N PRO A 51 -1.72 3.46 24.20
CA PRO A 51 -2.23 3.29 25.53
C PRO A 51 -2.54 1.79 25.70
N ILE A 52 -1.85 1.14 26.62
CA ILE A 52 -2.13 -0.26 26.97
C ILE A 52 -3.53 -0.26 27.55
N ARG A 53 -4.44 -1.05 26.99
CA ARG A 53 -5.73 -1.32 27.61
C ARG A 53 -5.43 -1.83 29.01
N THR A 54 -5.99 -1.15 30.02
CA THR A 54 -5.73 -1.46 31.42
C THR A 54 -6.10 -2.92 31.74
N ALA A 55 -5.38 -3.51 32.69
CA ALA A 55 -5.51 -4.91 33.09
C ALA A 55 -6.94 -5.35 33.50
N GLU A 56 -7.84 -4.41 33.71
CA GLU A 56 -9.24 -4.66 34.04
C GLU A 56 -10.08 -5.19 32.87
N GLU A 57 -9.65 -4.92 31.60
CA GLU A 57 -10.41 -5.36 30.44
C GLU A 57 -10.01 -6.76 29.91
N VAL A 58 -8.78 -7.23 30.17
CA VAL A 58 -8.30 -8.52 29.62
C VAL A 58 -7.18 -9.14 30.48
N HIS A 59 -7.53 -9.84 31.55
CA HIS A 59 -6.58 -10.47 32.49
C HIS A 59 -5.51 -11.40 31.88
N LYS A 60 -5.76 -12.07 30.75
CA LYS A 60 -4.80 -13.01 30.12
C LYS A 60 -3.96 -12.38 29.00
N LEU A 61 -4.43 -11.32 28.35
CA LEU A 61 -3.67 -10.64 27.30
C LEU A 61 -2.64 -9.65 27.86
N ALA A 62 -2.84 -9.13 29.06
CA ALA A 62 -1.91 -8.18 29.69
C ALA A 62 -0.53 -8.81 29.94
N GLU A 63 -0.46 -10.08 30.33
CA GLU A 63 0.82 -10.80 30.52
C GLU A 63 1.58 -11.02 29.21
N LEU A 64 0.87 -11.32 28.11
CA LEU A 64 1.46 -11.53 26.78
C LEU A 64 1.85 -10.21 26.08
N HIS A 65 1.19 -9.11 26.41
CA HIS A 65 1.43 -7.79 25.80
C HIS A 65 2.33 -6.88 26.64
N GLY A 66 2.65 -7.24 27.88
CA GLY A 66 3.57 -6.50 28.74
C GLY A 66 4.95 -6.28 28.11
N ALA A 67 5.43 -7.23 27.31
CA ALA A 67 6.67 -7.12 26.54
C ALA A 67 6.60 -6.10 25.37
N LYS A 68 5.40 -5.66 24.97
CA LYS A 68 5.19 -4.65 23.91
C LYS A 68 4.93 -3.25 24.46
N ALA A 69 4.97 -3.08 25.77
CA ALA A 69 4.90 -1.77 26.40
C ALA A 69 6.05 -0.90 25.90
N GLY A 70 5.73 0.22 25.26
CA GLY A 70 6.75 1.13 24.71
C GLY A 70 7.11 0.91 23.24
N THR A 71 6.54 -0.07 22.55
CA THR A 71 6.70 -0.19 21.09
C THR A 71 5.96 0.97 20.41
N PRO A 72 6.64 1.81 19.63
CA PRO A 72 5.98 2.93 18.97
C PRO A 72 5.00 2.43 17.91
N THR A 73 3.85 3.08 17.80
CA THR A 73 2.93 2.95 16.68
C THR A 73 3.42 3.79 15.49
N MET A 74 2.78 3.68 14.34
CA MET A 74 3.09 4.44 13.12
C MET A 74 4.35 4.00 12.36
N GLY A 75 4.96 2.85 12.69
CA GLY A 75 6.08 2.29 11.92
C GLY A 75 5.75 2.01 10.44
N GLY A 76 4.47 1.85 10.11
CA GLY A 76 3.99 1.70 8.73
C GLY A 76 4.35 2.86 7.81
N VAL A 77 4.54 4.08 8.34
CA VAL A 77 4.98 5.24 7.56
C VAL A 77 6.34 5.01 6.92
N LEU A 78 7.27 4.42 7.68
CA LEU A 78 8.60 4.09 7.19
C LEU A 78 8.53 3.04 6.07
N ILE A 79 7.72 2.00 6.26
CA ILE A 79 7.58 0.90 5.28
C ILE A 79 6.97 1.44 3.98
N VAL A 80 5.82 2.13 4.07
CA VAL A 80 5.14 2.70 2.90
C VAL A 80 6.01 3.74 2.21
N GLY A 81 6.69 4.60 2.98
CA GLY A 81 7.61 5.61 2.45
C GLY A 81 8.78 4.99 1.70
N SER A 82 9.44 3.97 2.26
CA SER A 82 10.56 3.27 1.63
C SER A 82 10.14 2.51 0.38
N MET A 83 9.00 1.83 0.42
CA MET A 83 8.43 1.14 -0.75
C MET A 83 8.08 2.12 -1.86
N THR A 84 7.44 3.23 -1.53
CA THR A 84 7.07 4.27 -2.50
C THR A 84 8.32 4.88 -3.13
N ALA A 85 9.32 5.26 -2.33
CA ALA A 85 10.58 5.80 -2.84
C ALA A 85 11.30 4.81 -3.78
N ALA A 86 11.41 3.54 -3.37
CA ALA A 86 12.01 2.50 -4.20
C ALA A 86 11.24 2.27 -5.50
N THR A 87 9.90 2.30 -5.45
CA THR A 87 9.06 2.16 -6.64
C THR A 87 9.27 3.33 -7.61
N LEU A 88 9.29 4.56 -7.11
CA LEU A 88 9.52 5.76 -7.93
C LEU A 88 10.90 5.75 -8.60
N LEU A 89 11.92 5.22 -7.92
CA LEU A 89 13.28 5.12 -8.46
C LEU A 89 13.44 4.01 -9.48
N CYS A 90 12.88 2.83 -9.22
CA CYS A 90 13.17 1.61 -9.98
C CYS A 90 12.12 1.24 -11.01
N ALA A 91 10.85 1.65 -10.81
CA ALA A 91 9.76 1.24 -11.68
C ALA A 91 9.62 2.13 -12.91
N ARG A 92 9.03 1.57 -13.97
CA ARG A 92 8.62 2.34 -15.16
C ARG A 92 7.30 3.04 -14.87
N MET A 93 7.36 4.34 -14.59
CA MET A 93 6.17 5.16 -14.30
C MET A 93 5.21 5.29 -15.49
N GLY A 94 5.58 4.86 -16.68
CA GLY A 94 4.68 4.73 -17.84
C GLY A 94 3.78 3.48 -17.78
N ASN A 95 3.92 2.63 -16.77
CA ASN A 95 3.06 1.45 -16.62
C ASN A 95 1.84 1.80 -15.75
N PRO A 96 0.60 1.69 -16.29
CA PRO A 96 -0.62 2.06 -15.58
C PRO A 96 -0.85 1.23 -14.32
N PHE A 97 -0.43 -0.03 -14.30
CA PHE A 97 -0.56 -0.88 -13.09
C PHE A 97 0.26 -0.34 -11.92
N ILE A 98 1.47 0.18 -12.19
CA ILE A 98 2.31 0.78 -11.15
C ILE A 98 1.65 2.04 -10.59
N ILE A 99 1.11 2.90 -11.46
CA ILE A 99 0.42 4.12 -11.05
C ILE A 99 -0.83 3.78 -10.21
N ALA A 100 -1.65 2.82 -10.66
CA ALA A 100 -2.82 2.37 -9.92
C ALA A 100 -2.45 1.80 -8.53
N CYS A 101 -1.41 0.96 -8.47
CA CYS A 101 -0.91 0.44 -7.20
C CYS A 101 -0.43 1.57 -6.26
N LEU A 102 0.27 2.58 -6.79
CA LEU A 102 0.69 3.73 -6.00
C LEU A 102 -0.50 4.55 -5.49
N ILE A 103 -1.52 4.79 -6.32
CA ILE A 103 -2.74 5.50 -5.92
C ILE A 103 -3.38 4.78 -4.73
N VAL A 104 -3.61 3.47 -4.85
CA VAL A 104 -4.24 2.68 -3.79
C VAL A 104 -3.35 2.62 -2.54
N THR A 105 -2.06 2.31 -2.70
CA THR A 105 -1.12 2.17 -1.57
C THR A 105 -0.97 3.47 -0.80
N LEU A 106 -0.82 4.61 -1.48
CA LEU A 106 -0.69 5.90 -0.83
C LEU A 106 -1.99 6.33 -0.16
N SER A 107 -3.13 6.12 -0.80
CA SER A 107 -4.44 6.45 -0.22
C SER A 107 -4.72 5.64 1.06
N LEU A 108 -4.47 4.34 1.02
CA LEU A 108 -4.64 3.46 2.19
C LEU A 108 -3.56 3.70 3.26
N GLY A 109 -2.33 4.01 2.84
CA GLY A 109 -1.23 4.39 3.73
C GLY A 109 -1.54 5.68 4.50
N LEU A 110 -2.07 6.70 3.81
CA LEU A 110 -2.53 7.93 4.43
C LEU A 110 -3.71 7.69 5.39
N LEU A 111 -4.64 6.81 5.03
CA LEU A 111 -5.74 6.42 5.92
C LEU A 111 -5.21 5.77 7.21
N GLY A 112 -4.26 4.83 7.10
CA GLY A 112 -3.63 4.19 8.24
C GLY A 112 -2.85 5.18 9.11
N PHE A 113 -2.08 6.07 8.49
CA PHE A 113 -1.37 7.14 9.18
C PHE A 113 -2.35 8.03 9.96
N TRP A 114 -3.44 8.46 9.34
CA TRP A 114 -4.44 9.32 9.97
C TRP A 114 -5.16 8.62 11.13
N ASP A 115 -5.46 7.33 10.98
CA ASP A 115 -6.05 6.52 12.06
C ASP A 115 -5.15 6.46 13.29
N ASP A 116 -3.87 6.17 13.09
CA ASP A 116 -2.88 6.11 14.17
C ASP A 116 -2.60 7.49 14.78
N TYR A 117 -2.50 8.51 13.94
CA TYR A 117 -2.33 9.88 14.41
C TYR A 117 -3.47 10.33 15.33
N LEU A 118 -4.73 10.03 14.96
CA LEU A 118 -5.88 10.37 15.81
C LEU A 118 -5.87 9.66 17.14
N LYS A 119 -5.45 8.38 17.19
CA LYS A 119 -5.31 7.62 18.45
C LYS A 119 -4.30 8.29 19.37
N VAL A 120 -3.17 8.71 18.82
CA VAL A 120 -2.12 9.41 19.58
C VAL A 120 -2.60 10.78 20.04
N ALA A 121 -3.16 11.59 19.13
CA ALA A 121 -3.59 12.95 19.42
C ALA A 121 -4.73 13.01 20.46
N LYS A 122 -5.65 12.05 20.40
CA LYS A 122 -6.78 11.97 21.34
C LYS A 122 -6.45 11.18 22.61
N LYS A 123 -5.29 10.54 22.67
CA LYS A 123 -4.88 9.65 23.79
C LYS A 123 -5.92 8.57 24.11
N ASN A 124 -6.63 8.08 23.11
CA ASN A 124 -7.60 7.01 23.24
C ASN A 124 -7.43 5.96 22.11
N SER A 125 -8.09 4.82 22.23
CA SER A 125 -8.05 3.77 21.21
C SER A 125 -8.96 4.02 20.00
N ASP A 126 -9.79 5.06 20.04
CA ASP A 126 -10.78 5.36 19.02
C ASP A 126 -10.13 6.14 17.88
N GLY A 127 -9.64 5.48 16.87
CA GLY A 127 -9.13 6.10 15.65
C GLY A 127 -10.25 6.68 14.77
N ILE A 128 -10.17 6.45 13.48
CA ILE A 128 -11.20 6.82 12.50
C ILE A 128 -12.39 5.86 12.66
N SER A 129 -13.62 6.40 12.63
CA SER A 129 -14.82 5.55 12.68
C SER A 129 -14.86 4.56 11.49
N ALA A 130 -15.40 3.35 11.72
CA ALA A 130 -15.46 2.28 10.71
C ALA A 130 -16.11 2.74 9.40
N ARG A 131 -17.18 3.56 9.46
CA ARG A 131 -17.85 4.09 8.27
C ARG A 131 -16.93 4.98 7.43
N LYS A 132 -16.13 5.84 8.08
CA LYS A 132 -15.17 6.72 7.38
C LYS A 132 -14.03 5.90 6.78
N LYS A 133 -13.55 4.86 7.48
CA LYS A 133 -12.57 3.91 6.94
C LYS A 133 -13.07 3.25 5.66
N LEU A 134 -14.25 2.67 5.72
CA LEU A 134 -14.87 2.02 4.56
C LEU A 134 -15.08 2.99 3.39
N LEU A 135 -15.49 4.22 3.66
CA LEU A 135 -15.65 5.24 2.61
C LEU A 135 -14.32 5.56 1.92
N VAL A 136 -13.25 5.78 2.69
CA VAL A 136 -11.92 6.08 2.10
C VAL A 136 -11.37 4.88 1.33
N GLN A 137 -11.54 3.66 1.85
CA GLN A 137 -11.16 2.43 1.15
C GLN A 137 -11.93 2.26 -0.17
N PHE A 138 -13.24 2.53 -0.14
CA PHE A 138 -14.08 2.52 -1.34
C PHE A 138 -13.59 3.54 -2.37
N LEU A 139 -13.34 4.78 -1.97
CA LEU A 139 -12.86 5.85 -2.86
C LEU A 139 -11.46 5.54 -3.42
N ALA A 140 -10.56 5.00 -2.60
CA ALA A 140 -9.22 4.58 -3.04
C ALA A 140 -9.30 3.44 -4.07
N GLY A 141 -10.12 2.42 -3.80
CA GLY A 141 -10.37 1.34 -4.74
C GLY A 141 -11.01 1.84 -6.03
N LEU A 142 -12.04 2.70 -5.92
CA LEU A 142 -12.70 3.30 -7.07
C LEU A 142 -11.71 4.11 -7.92
N ALA A 143 -10.88 4.95 -7.32
CA ALA A 143 -9.88 5.74 -8.04
C ALA A 143 -8.87 4.86 -8.78
N GLY A 144 -8.30 3.84 -8.10
CA GLY A 144 -7.30 2.96 -8.71
C GLY A 144 -7.87 2.09 -9.83
N VAL A 145 -9.04 1.48 -9.62
CA VAL A 145 -9.67 0.59 -10.61
C VAL A 145 -10.21 1.38 -11.80
N THR A 146 -10.86 2.54 -11.56
CA THR A 146 -11.34 3.42 -12.64
C THR A 146 -10.19 3.99 -13.43
N PHE A 147 -9.09 4.38 -12.77
CA PHE A 147 -7.88 4.83 -13.48
C PHE A 147 -7.36 3.77 -14.44
N LEU A 148 -7.29 2.50 -14.02
CA LEU A 148 -6.88 1.41 -14.90
C LEU A 148 -7.84 1.24 -16.08
N TYR A 149 -9.13 1.27 -15.82
CA TYR A 149 -10.15 1.08 -16.86
C TYR A 149 -10.15 2.21 -17.89
N LEU A 150 -9.99 3.46 -17.44
CA LEU A 150 -9.99 4.65 -18.30
C LEU A 150 -8.62 4.98 -18.87
N TYR A 151 -7.60 4.16 -18.59
CA TYR A 151 -6.25 4.43 -19.10
C TYR A 151 -6.27 4.48 -20.63
N PRO A 152 -5.78 5.59 -21.24
CA PRO A 152 -6.12 5.92 -22.62
C PRO A 152 -5.70 4.85 -23.63
N GLU A 153 -6.61 4.55 -24.52
CA GLU A 153 -6.40 3.91 -25.79
C GLU A 153 -5.44 4.79 -26.60
N GLY A 154 -4.24 4.37 -26.81
CA GLY A 154 -3.25 5.18 -27.55
C GLY A 154 -1.84 5.01 -27.01
N SER A 155 -1.70 4.32 -25.90
CA SER A 155 -0.44 3.70 -25.55
C SER A 155 -0.13 2.62 -26.61
N PRO A 156 1.13 2.44 -27.07
CA PRO A 156 1.49 1.44 -28.09
C PRO A 156 1.23 -0.03 -27.66
N ARG A 157 0.37 -0.25 -26.71
CA ARG A 157 -0.06 -1.53 -26.15
C ARG A 157 -1.59 -1.62 -26.14
N VAL A 158 -2.19 -1.55 -27.32
CA VAL A 158 -3.64 -1.79 -27.52
C VAL A 158 -4.08 -3.12 -26.89
N GLU A 159 -3.20 -4.12 -26.87
CA GLU A 159 -3.42 -5.41 -26.22
C GLU A 159 -3.66 -5.31 -24.69
N LEU A 160 -3.24 -4.21 -24.05
CA LEU A 160 -3.33 -4.07 -22.60
C LEU A 160 -4.78 -3.81 -22.13
N HIS A 161 -5.60 -3.16 -22.95
CA HIS A 161 -6.99 -2.85 -22.59
C HIS A 161 -7.83 -4.14 -22.49
N ASP A 162 -7.62 -5.10 -23.39
CA ASP A 162 -8.32 -6.38 -23.35
C ASP A 162 -7.91 -7.22 -22.14
N TYR A 163 -6.66 -7.06 -21.67
CA TYR A 163 -6.20 -7.71 -20.43
C TYR A 163 -6.70 -7.04 -19.16
N ILE A 164 -6.86 -5.72 -19.14
CA ILE A 164 -7.27 -4.98 -17.94
C ILE A 164 -8.67 -5.38 -17.50
N SER A 165 -9.60 -5.51 -18.44
CA SER A 165 -11.00 -5.85 -18.16
C SER A 165 -11.28 -7.36 -18.14
N SER A 166 -10.27 -8.20 -18.35
CA SER A 166 -10.44 -9.64 -18.37
C SER A 166 -10.10 -10.29 -17.04
N LEU A 167 -10.92 -11.27 -16.66
CA LEU A 167 -10.71 -12.13 -15.51
C LEU A 167 -10.40 -13.55 -15.99
N PHE A 168 -9.29 -14.11 -15.55
CA PHE A 168 -8.99 -15.51 -15.80
C PHE A 168 -9.60 -16.38 -14.70
N ILE A 169 -10.58 -17.19 -15.08
CA ILE A 169 -11.23 -18.14 -14.16
C ILE A 169 -10.61 -19.51 -14.41
N PRO A 170 -9.99 -20.14 -13.39
CA PRO A 170 -9.46 -21.49 -13.51
C PRO A 170 -10.54 -22.45 -14.03
N PHE A 171 -10.18 -23.33 -14.96
CA PHE A 171 -11.05 -24.31 -15.65
C PHE A 171 -12.07 -23.74 -16.62
N TYR A 172 -12.33 -22.42 -16.62
CA TYR A 172 -13.30 -21.79 -17.53
C TYR A 172 -12.62 -20.95 -18.61
N GLY A 173 -11.46 -20.34 -18.29
CA GLY A 173 -10.69 -19.51 -19.21
C GLY A 173 -10.85 -18.02 -18.95
N GLN A 174 -10.58 -17.22 -19.97
CA GLN A 174 -10.61 -15.76 -19.90
C GLN A 174 -12.01 -15.23 -20.20
N VAL A 175 -12.51 -14.36 -19.33
CA VAL A 175 -13.83 -13.71 -19.44
C VAL A 175 -13.61 -12.19 -19.40
N ASN A 176 -14.10 -11.49 -20.42
CA ASN A 176 -14.07 -10.03 -20.44
C ASN A 176 -15.27 -9.48 -19.65
N LEU A 177 -14.97 -8.68 -18.65
CA LEU A 177 -15.98 -8.08 -17.78
C LEU A 177 -16.37 -6.69 -18.32
N PRO A 178 -17.67 -6.40 -18.48
CA PRO A 178 -18.11 -5.05 -18.79
C PRO A 178 -17.80 -4.10 -17.62
N TRP A 179 -17.64 -2.82 -17.89
CA TRP A 179 -17.20 -1.81 -16.92
C TRP A 179 -18.04 -1.78 -15.63
N PHE A 180 -19.34 -1.99 -15.75
CA PHE A 180 -20.28 -1.99 -14.62
C PHE A 180 -20.16 -3.22 -13.72
N VAL A 181 -19.44 -4.27 -14.15
CA VAL A 181 -19.05 -5.42 -13.35
C VAL A 181 -17.60 -5.31 -12.89
N TYR A 182 -16.69 -4.92 -13.80
CA TYR A 182 -15.27 -4.83 -13.53
C TYR A 182 -14.95 -3.84 -12.40
N ILE A 183 -15.50 -2.61 -12.48
CA ILE A 183 -15.20 -1.56 -11.50
C ILE A 183 -15.71 -1.95 -10.10
N PRO A 184 -16.99 -2.33 -9.88
CA PRO A 184 -17.45 -2.76 -8.56
C PRO A 184 -16.69 -3.98 -8.03
N PHE A 185 -16.40 -4.94 -8.88
CA PHE A 185 -15.63 -6.14 -8.49
C PHE A 185 -14.23 -5.76 -8.01
N GLY A 186 -13.50 -4.95 -8.75
CA GLY A 186 -12.17 -4.49 -8.36
C GLY A 186 -12.17 -3.68 -7.06
N VAL A 187 -13.18 -2.82 -6.86
CA VAL A 187 -13.36 -2.08 -5.60
C VAL A 187 -13.57 -3.03 -4.42
N VAL A 188 -14.43 -4.04 -4.59
CA VAL A 188 -14.67 -5.05 -3.53
C VAL A 188 -13.38 -5.82 -3.22
N VAL A 189 -12.58 -6.18 -4.23
CA VAL A 189 -11.29 -6.85 -4.03
C VAL A 189 -10.34 -5.97 -3.20
N VAL A 190 -10.19 -4.69 -3.56
CA VAL A 190 -9.32 -3.76 -2.82
C VAL A 190 -9.79 -3.58 -1.38
N MET A 191 -11.10 -3.39 -1.17
CA MET A 191 -11.68 -3.26 0.17
C MET A 191 -11.49 -4.52 1.01
N SER A 192 -11.76 -5.68 0.43
CA SER A 192 -11.62 -6.97 1.11
C SER A 192 -10.18 -7.25 1.49
N ALA A 193 -9.23 -7.04 0.59
CA ALA A 193 -7.81 -7.19 0.86
C ALA A 193 -7.33 -6.24 1.96
N SER A 194 -7.75 -4.97 1.94
CA SER A 194 -7.40 -3.99 2.96
C SER A 194 -7.97 -4.33 4.34
N ASN A 195 -9.14 -4.96 4.41
CA ASN A 195 -9.77 -5.34 5.69
C ASN A 195 -9.37 -6.72 6.19
N ALA A 196 -8.91 -7.63 5.32
CA ALA A 196 -8.49 -8.98 5.71
C ALA A 196 -7.23 -8.99 6.60
N VAL A 197 -6.43 -7.95 6.54
CA VAL A 197 -5.16 -7.80 7.28
C VAL A 197 -5.36 -7.11 8.64
N ASN A 198 -6.55 -6.67 8.96
CA ASN A 198 -6.83 -5.82 10.11
C ASN A 198 -7.32 -6.63 11.32
#